data_9637622924f127c0961c80e1ae924d34
#
_entry.id   9637622924f127c0961c80e1ae924d34
#
_cell.length_a   1.000
_cell.length_b   1.000
_cell.length_c   1.000
_cell.angle_alpha   90.00
_cell.angle_beta   90.00
_cell.angle_gamma   90.00
#
_symmetry.space_group_name_H-M   'P 1'
#
loop_
_entity.id
_entity.type
_entity.pdbx_description
1 polymer ?
#
loop_
_entity_poly.entity_id
_entity_poly.type
_entity_poly.pdbx_seq_one_letter_code
_entity_poly.pdbx_strand_id
1 'polypeptide(L)'
;MARQHGTTLALDWLRLQVSGVVDFVGRGQDLTDTQRTELVRMLYGLGSQLNLAEFAYFFACYKLGRYGEVYGSLDPQRVCRAFEAFLLKRRLELEQYWHQKEDEEERQRQERSRLYSITHEEYLALEALAEAGDQGALFIRNHPETLAADIRAYLASKAKGGKSEDNTDQAEG
;
A
#
# COMPACT_ATOMS: atom_id res chain seq x y z
N MET A 1 -1.93 -17.93 -9.40
CA MET A 1 -1.19 -18.94 -10.20
C MET A 1 -2.03 -19.52 -11.36
N ALA A 2 -3.14 -20.18 -11.12
CA ALA A 2 -3.96 -20.77 -12.19
C ALA A 2 -4.51 -19.77 -13.23
N ARG A 3 -4.80 -18.55 -12.83
CA ARG A 3 -5.31 -17.49 -13.73
C ARG A 3 -4.33 -17.06 -14.82
N GLN A 4 -3.02 -17.27 -14.60
CA GLN A 4 -1.97 -16.86 -15.54
C GLN A 4 -1.46 -18.01 -16.42
N HIS A 5 -1.50 -19.27 -15.93
CA HIS A 5 -0.80 -20.38 -16.58
C HIS A 5 -1.65 -21.65 -16.74
N GLY A 6 -2.91 -21.64 -16.30
CA GLY A 6 -3.77 -22.83 -16.26
C GLY A 6 -3.49 -23.75 -15.07
N THR A 7 -4.49 -24.50 -14.65
CA THR A 7 -4.43 -25.35 -13.45
C THR A 7 -3.42 -26.50 -13.60
N THR A 8 -3.33 -27.09 -14.78
CA THR A 8 -2.44 -28.24 -15.04
C THR A 8 -0.97 -27.85 -14.88
N LEU A 9 -0.54 -26.77 -15.52
CA LEU A 9 0.83 -26.26 -15.41
C LEU A 9 1.19 -25.88 -13.96
N ALA A 10 0.25 -25.32 -13.21
CA ALA A 10 0.46 -24.99 -11.80
C ALA A 10 0.69 -26.25 -10.95
N LEU A 11 -0.10 -27.30 -11.15
CA LEU A 11 0.05 -28.56 -10.45
C LEU A 11 1.35 -29.27 -10.83
N ASP A 12 1.72 -29.28 -12.10
CA ASP A 12 2.97 -29.90 -12.57
C ASP A 12 4.20 -29.17 -12.02
N TRP A 13 4.16 -27.85 -11.98
CA TRP A 13 5.21 -27.07 -11.36
C TRP A 13 5.33 -27.35 -9.85
N LEU A 14 4.19 -27.45 -9.12
CA LEU A 14 4.20 -27.80 -7.69
C LEU A 14 4.75 -29.22 -7.47
N ARG A 15 4.46 -30.18 -8.35
CA ARG A 15 5.04 -31.52 -8.30
C ARG A 15 6.56 -31.47 -8.40
N LEU A 16 7.11 -30.68 -9.31
CA LEU A 16 8.54 -30.46 -9.43
C LEU A 16 9.15 -29.88 -8.15
N GLN A 17 8.49 -28.89 -7.55
CA GLN A 17 8.96 -28.28 -6.30
C GLN A 17 8.93 -29.27 -5.13
N VAL A 18 7.87 -30.03 -4.97
CA VAL A 18 7.75 -31.08 -3.95
C VAL A 18 8.84 -32.16 -4.17
N SER A 19 9.05 -32.61 -5.41
CA SER A 19 10.13 -33.54 -5.74
C SER A 19 11.51 -32.97 -5.36
N GLY A 20 11.76 -31.69 -5.68
CA GLY A 20 13.00 -31.04 -5.31
C GLY A 20 13.19 -30.83 -3.80
N VAL A 21 12.12 -30.87 -3.00
CA VAL A 21 12.23 -30.92 -1.53
C VAL A 21 12.58 -32.34 -1.06
N VAL A 22 11.93 -33.38 -1.61
CA VAL A 22 12.23 -34.79 -1.32
C VAL A 22 13.70 -35.07 -1.61
N ASP A 23 14.20 -34.69 -2.78
CA ASP A 23 15.60 -34.90 -3.19
C ASP A 23 16.58 -34.13 -2.26
N PHE A 24 16.20 -32.94 -1.81
CA PHE A 24 17.04 -32.12 -0.91
C PHE A 24 17.13 -32.70 0.48
N VAL A 25 16.04 -33.22 1.04
CA VAL A 25 16.00 -33.85 2.37
C VAL A 25 16.76 -35.17 2.41
N GLY A 26 16.76 -35.91 1.33
CA GLY A 26 17.73 -36.91 0.87
C GLY A 26 18.07 -38.08 1.75
N ARG A 27 17.31 -38.48 2.79
CA ARG A 27 17.56 -39.70 3.57
C ARG A 27 16.30 -40.20 4.30
N GLY A 28 15.56 -41.08 3.69
CA GLY A 28 14.43 -41.73 4.35
C GLY A 28 13.48 -42.37 3.33
N GLN A 29 12.32 -42.87 3.79
CA GLN A 29 11.30 -43.35 2.87
C GLN A 29 10.81 -42.19 2.03
N ASP A 30 10.97 -42.31 0.70
CA ASP A 30 10.41 -41.38 -0.25
C ASP A 30 8.87 -41.37 -0.16
N LEU A 31 8.28 -40.21 -0.41
CA LEU A 31 6.85 -40.10 -0.58
C LEU A 31 6.40 -41.02 -1.71
N THR A 32 5.36 -41.81 -1.46
CA THR A 32 4.68 -42.53 -2.55
C THR A 32 4.08 -41.54 -3.55
N ASP A 33 3.87 -41.97 -4.78
CA ASP A 33 3.26 -41.11 -5.80
C ASP A 33 1.87 -40.59 -5.39
N THR A 34 1.13 -41.41 -4.66
CA THR A 34 -0.17 -41.01 -4.09
C THR A 34 0.01 -39.88 -3.06
N GLN A 35 0.91 -40.04 -2.10
CA GLN A 35 1.19 -39.02 -1.09
C GLN A 35 1.68 -37.72 -1.73
N ARG A 36 2.56 -37.81 -2.73
CA ARG A 36 3.07 -36.66 -3.48
C ARG A 36 1.94 -35.93 -4.20
N THR A 37 1.05 -36.68 -4.85
CA THR A 37 -0.10 -36.11 -5.57
C THR A 37 -1.07 -35.42 -4.62
N GLU A 38 -1.39 -36.04 -3.48
CA GLU A 38 -2.28 -35.43 -2.48
C GLU A 38 -1.66 -34.20 -1.84
N LEU A 39 -0.36 -34.25 -1.48
CA LEU A 39 0.35 -33.08 -0.96
C LEU A 39 0.29 -31.89 -1.93
N VAL A 40 0.54 -32.12 -3.23
CA VAL A 40 0.46 -31.09 -4.26
C VAL A 40 -0.94 -30.48 -4.34
N ARG A 41 -2.00 -31.32 -4.28
CA ARG A 41 -3.38 -30.84 -4.28
C ARG A 41 -3.72 -30.00 -3.05
N MET A 42 -3.26 -30.42 -1.87
CA MET A 42 -3.44 -29.67 -0.62
C MET A 42 -2.74 -28.30 -0.69
N LEU A 43 -1.47 -28.26 -1.09
CA LEU A 43 -0.71 -27.01 -1.24
C LEU A 43 -1.37 -26.08 -2.27
N TYR A 44 -1.82 -26.62 -3.40
CA TYR A 44 -2.53 -25.85 -4.42
C TYR A 44 -3.84 -25.26 -3.90
N GLY A 45 -4.63 -26.04 -3.18
CA GLY A 45 -5.89 -25.60 -2.59
C GLY A 45 -5.70 -24.52 -1.55
N LEU A 46 -4.80 -24.74 -0.58
CA LEU A 46 -4.46 -23.78 0.48
C LEU A 46 -3.84 -22.49 -0.08
N GLY A 47 -3.00 -22.61 -1.10
CA GLY A 47 -2.27 -21.51 -1.71
C GLY A 47 -2.92 -20.90 -2.94
N SER A 48 -4.25 -21.03 -3.11
CA SER A 48 -4.98 -20.54 -4.30
C SER A 48 -4.78 -19.06 -4.60
N GLN A 49 -4.47 -18.25 -3.58
CA GLN A 49 -4.21 -16.81 -3.68
C GLN A 49 -2.73 -16.47 -3.93
N LEU A 50 -1.83 -17.44 -3.85
CA LEU A 50 -0.40 -17.23 -4.04
C LEU A 50 -0.03 -17.17 -5.52
N ASN A 51 0.99 -16.37 -5.80
CA ASN A 51 1.69 -16.40 -7.08
C ASN A 51 2.85 -17.40 -7.05
N LEU A 52 3.48 -17.61 -8.21
CA LEU A 52 4.59 -18.55 -8.38
C LEU A 52 5.80 -18.21 -7.50
N ALA A 53 6.13 -16.92 -7.38
CA ALA A 53 7.28 -16.47 -6.60
C ALA A 53 7.08 -16.72 -5.10
N GLU A 54 5.86 -16.54 -4.59
CA GLU A 54 5.52 -16.82 -3.18
C GLU A 54 5.63 -18.30 -2.85
N PHE A 55 5.17 -19.18 -3.74
CA PHE A 55 5.39 -20.61 -3.59
C PHE A 55 6.88 -20.99 -3.64
N ALA A 56 7.64 -20.44 -4.60
CA ALA A 56 9.07 -20.68 -4.68
C ALA A 56 9.79 -20.22 -3.40
N TYR A 57 9.40 -19.06 -2.88
CA TYR A 57 9.93 -18.54 -1.61
C TYR A 57 9.59 -19.45 -0.43
N PHE A 58 8.36 -19.96 -0.34
CA PHE A 58 8.00 -20.95 0.67
C PHE A 58 8.91 -22.17 0.62
N PHE A 59 9.09 -22.79 -0.56
CA PHE A 59 9.94 -23.98 -0.69
C PHE A 59 11.42 -23.70 -0.37
N ALA A 60 11.93 -22.53 -0.71
CA ALA A 60 13.26 -22.10 -0.32
C ALA A 60 13.38 -21.96 1.20
N CYS A 61 12.42 -21.31 1.87
CA CYS A 61 12.37 -21.20 3.32
C CYS A 61 12.24 -22.54 4.03
N TYR A 62 11.45 -23.47 3.44
CA TYR A 62 11.30 -24.81 3.96
C TYR A 62 12.62 -25.57 3.92
N LYS A 63 13.32 -25.55 2.78
CA LYS A 63 14.66 -26.16 2.62
C LYS A 63 15.70 -25.56 3.57
N LEU A 64 15.60 -24.27 3.89
CA LEU A 64 16.45 -23.58 4.86
C LEU A 64 16.11 -23.90 6.34
N GLY A 65 15.12 -24.76 6.60
CA GLY A 65 14.72 -25.15 7.94
C GLY A 65 13.98 -24.06 8.74
N ARG A 66 13.46 -23.01 8.09
CA ARG A 66 12.74 -21.90 8.79
C ARG A 66 11.45 -22.35 9.48
N TYR A 67 10.92 -23.50 9.12
CA TYR A 67 9.72 -24.12 9.72
C TYR A 67 10.05 -25.35 10.57
N GLY A 68 11.27 -25.43 11.05
CA GLY A 68 11.81 -26.54 11.81
C GLY A 68 12.69 -27.45 10.97
N GLU A 69 13.59 -28.15 11.67
CA GLU A 69 14.55 -29.05 11.02
C GLU A 69 13.84 -30.27 10.45
N VAL A 70 14.23 -30.66 9.26
CA VAL A 70 13.71 -31.86 8.57
C VAL A 70 14.76 -32.94 8.67
N TYR A 71 14.57 -33.88 9.61
CA TYR A 71 15.39 -35.06 9.74
C TYR A 71 14.63 -36.31 9.28
N GLY A 72 15.30 -37.16 8.54
CA GLY A 72 14.73 -38.43 8.10
C GLY A 72 13.84 -38.32 6.88
N SER A 73 12.61 -38.85 6.96
CA SER A 73 11.65 -38.82 5.86
C SER A 73 10.84 -37.52 5.82
N LEU A 74 10.46 -37.09 4.63
CA LEU A 74 9.53 -35.98 4.44
C LEU A 74 8.11 -36.43 4.85
N ASP A 75 7.56 -35.79 5.88
CA ASP A 75 6.18 -35.98 6.31
C ASP A 75 5.26 -34.94 5.62
N PRO A 76 4.27 -35.39 4.82
CA PRO A 76 3.30 -34.50 4.15
C PRO A 76 2.58 -33.55 5.11
N GLN A 77 2.20 -34.04 6.31
CA GLN A 77 1.49 -33.21 7.30
C GLN A 77 2.40 -32.09 7.82
N ARG A 78 3.70 -32.37 7.98
CA ARG A 78 4.67 -31.37 8.39
C ARG A 78 4.84 -30.28 7.34
N VAL A 79 4.85 -30.65 6.06
CA VAL A 79 4.88 -29.66 4.97
C VAL A 79 3.62 -28.79 4.98
N CYS A 80 2.44 -29.40 5.16
CA CYS A 80 1.18 -28.66 5.24
C CYS A 80 1.17 -27.67 6.42
N ARG A 81 1.60 -28.10 7.63
CA ARG A 81 1.69 -27.19 8.80
C ARG A 81 2.66 -26.04 8.55
N ALA A 82 3.81 -26.32 7.94
CA ALA A 82 4.77 -25.30 7.58
C ALA A 82 4.18 -24.30 6.58
N PHE A 83 3.38 -24.80 5.64
CA PHE A 83 2.71 -23.95 4.65
C PHE A 83 1.62 -23.10 5.28
N GLU A 84 0.83 -23.63 6.21
CA GLU A 84 -0.15 -22.86 6.99
C GLU A 84 0.52 -21.76 7.81
N ALA A 85 1.65 -22.05 8.45
CA ALA A 85 2.44 -21.05 9.18
C ALA A 85 2.96 -19.94 8.23
N PHE A 86 3.40 -20.30 7.03
CA PHE A 86 3.77 -19.35 5.99
C PHE A 86 2.61 -18.46 5.58
N LEU A 87 1.42 -19.03 5.35
CA LEU A 87 0.22 -18.29 4.96
C LEU A 87 -0.22 -17.32 6.05
N LEU A 88 -0.17 -17.75 7.31
CA LEU A 88 -0.48 -16.89 8.46
C LEU A 88 0.49 -15.70 8.54
N LYS A 89 1.79 -15.97 8.47
CA LYS A 89 2.81 -14.92 8.49
C LYS A 89 2.61 -13.91 7.34
N ARG A 90 2.38 -14.42 6.13
CA ARG A 90 2.10 -13.59 4.96
C ARG A 90 0.89 -12.69 5.18
N ARG A 91 -0.19 -13.21 5.77
CA ARG A 91 -1.39 -12.42 6.08
C ARG A 91 -1.07 -11.27 7.00
N LEU A 92 -0.36 -11.55 8.12
CA LEU A 92 0.03 -10.53 9.08
C LEU A 92 0.93 -9.45 8.46
N GLU A 93 1.89 -9.85 7.62
CA GLU A 93 2.77 -8.91 6.91
C GLU A 93 1.99 -8.02 5.93
N LEU A 94 0.99 -8.57 5.23
CA LEU A 94 0.12 -7.81 4.33
C LEU A 94 -0.77 -6.84 5.11
N GLU A 95 -1.36 -7.26 6.22
CA GLU A 95 -2.17 -6.40 7.10
C GLU A 95 -1.34 -5.22 7.61
N GLN A 96 -0.11 -5.49 8.10
CA GLN A 96 0.80 -4.43 8.54
C GLN A 96 1.18 -3.47 7.40
N TYR A 97 1.46 -3.99 6.22
CA TYR A 97 1.75 -3.16 5.04
C TYR A 97 0.60 -2.24 4.67
N TRP A 98 -0.64 -2.76 4.65
CA TRP A 98 -1.81 -1.95 4.32
C TRP A 98 -2.10 -0.88 5.37
N HIS A 99 -1.97 -1.20 6.67
CA HIS A 99 -2.09 -0.20 7.73
C HIS A 99 -1.04 0.90 7.61
N GLN A 100 0.23 0.54 7.41
CA GLN A 100 1.28 1.55 7.22
C GLN A 100 1.02 2.44 6.00
N LYS A 101 0.52 1.85 4.92
CA LYS A 101 0.18 2.61 3.71
C LYS A 101 -1.01 3.56 3.94
N GLU A 102 -2.04 3.10 4.63
CA GLU A 102 -3.20 3.91 4.99
C GLU A 102 -2.82 5.09 5.89
N ASP A 103 -1.99 4.85 6.93
CA ASP A 103 -1.46 5.88 7.81
C ASP A 103 -0.62 6.91 7.05
N GLU A 104 0.18 6.47 6.08
CA GLU A 104 0.99 7.36 5.26
C GLU A 104 0.11 8.21 4.31
N GLU A 105 -0.88 7.59 3.66
CA GLU A 105 -1.84 8.30 2.81
C GLU A 105 -2.65 9.34 3.62
N GLU A 106 -3.05 8.99 4.85
CA GLU A 106 -3.77 9.91 5.73
C GLU A 106 -2.87 11.09 6.16
N ARG A 107 -1.61 10.83 6.55
CA ARG A 107 -0.64 11.90 6.85
C ARG A 107 -0.43 12.83 5.68
N GLN A 108 -0.25 12.29 4.47
CA GLN A 108 -0.10 13.09 3.25
C GLN A 108 -1.37 13.91 2.95
N ARG A 109 -2.55 13.34 3.18
CA ARG A 109 -3.83 14.04 3.03
C ARG A 109 -3.96 15.20 4.01
N GLN A 110 -3.63 14.96 5.30
CA GLN A 110 -3.65 15.98 6.35
C GLN A 110 -2.64 17.09 6.06
N GLU A 111 -1.42 16.74 5.65
CA GLU A 111 -0.39 17.73 5.29
C GLU A 111 -0.83 18.57 4.09
N ARG A 112 -1.36 17.94 3.05
CA ARG A 112 -1.91 18.66 1.89
C ARG A 112 -3.07 19.56 2.29
N SER A 113 -3.99 19.09 3.12
CA SER A 113 -5.07 19.91 3.66
C SER A 113 -4.52 21.11 4.42
N ARG A 114 -3.56 20.91 5.30
CA ARG A 114 -2.91 22.01 6.06
C ARG A 114 -2.25 23.05 5.16
N LEU A 115 -1.61 22.63 4.07
CA LEU A 115 -0.88 23.53 3.18
C LEU A 115 -1.79 24.31 2.23
N TYR A 116 -2.89 23.72 1.77
CA TYR A 116 -3.70 24.29 0.68
C TYR A 116 -5.13 24.67 1.08
N SER A 117 -5.65 24.19 2.22
CA SER A 117 -7.02 24.54 2.62
C SER A 117 -7.09 25.93 3.22
N ILE A 118 -8.01 26.71 2.72
CA ILE A 118 -8.44 28.00 3.27
C ILE A 118 -9.82 27.85 3.92
N THR A 119 -10.16 28.75 4.83
CA THR A 119 -11.50 28.78 5.43
C THR A 119 -12.54 29.27 4.42
N HIS A 120 -13.81 28.97 4.69
CA HIS A 120 -14.89 29.48 3.86
C HIS A 120 -14.93 31.03 3.79
N GLU A 121 -14.61 31.70 4.89
CA GLU A 121 -14.52 33.15 4.95
C GLU A 121 -13.38 33.70 4.09
N GLU A 122 -12.20 33.08 4.14
CA GLU A 122 -11.06 33.40 3.30
C GLU A 122 -11.38 33.19 1.82
N TYR A 123 -12.11 32.12 1.48
CA TYR A 123 -12.57 31.85 0.13
C TYR A 123 -13.53 32.96 -0.37
N LEU A 124 -14.55 33.31 0.42
CA LEU A 124 -15.50 34.37 0.05
C LEU A 124 -14.81 35.74 -0.11
N ALA A 125 -13.85 36.07 0.76
CA ALA A 125 -13.06 37.29 0.64
C ALA A 125 -12.22 37.31 -0.66
N LEU A 126 -11.62 36.19 -1.04
CA LEU A 126 -10.87 36.05 -2.28
C LEU A 126 -11.79 36.19 -3.50
N GLU A 127 -12.95 35.56 -3.51
CA GLU A 127 -13.93 35.65 -4.60
C GLU A 127 -14.44 37.09 -4.77
N ALA A 128 -14.77 37.76 -3.68
CA ALA A 128 -15.22 39.16 -3.74
C ALA A 128 -14.15 40.09 -4.36
N LEU A 129 -12.88 39.90 -4.03
CA LEU A 129 -11.77 40.64 -4.64
C LEU A 129 -11.62 40.31 -6.13
N ALA A 130 -11.75 39.02 -6.49
CA ALA A 130 -11.67 38.58 -7.88
C ALA A 130 -12.84 39.15 -8.75
N GLU A 131 -14.04 39.19 -8.20
CA GLU A 131 -15.20 39.79 -8.85
C GLU A 131 -15.07 41.33 -9.02
N ALA A 132 -14.39 41.99 -8.07
CA ALA A 132 -14.01 43.39 -8.16
C ALA A 132 -12.90 43.67 -9.19
N GLY A 133 -12.38 42.65 -9.85
CA GLY A 133 -11.34 42.77 -10.89
C GLY A 133 -9.91 42.84 -10.36
N ASP A 134 -9.68 42.47 -9.11
CA ASP A 134 -8.35 42.45 -8.55
C ASP A 134 -7.48 41.36 -9.20
N GLN A 135 -6.37 41.76 -9.82
CA GLN A 135 -5.53 40.89 -10.63
C GLN A 135 -4.83 39.80 -9.78
N GLY A 136 -4.48 40.10 -8.54
CA GLY A 136 -3.87 39.11 -7.64
C GLY A 136 -4.87 38.06 -7.19
N ALA A 137 -6.11 38.45 -6.86
CA ALA A 137 -7.18 37.53 -6.52
C ALA A 137 -7.57 36.65 -7.71
N LEU A 138 -7.64 37.21 -8.92
CA LEU A 138 -7.87 36.45 -10.16
C LEU A 138 -6.75 35.44 -10.43
N PHE A 139 -5.49 35.83 -10.19
CA PHE A 139 -4.34 34.91 -10.32
C PHE A 139 -4.48 33.74 -9.34
N ILE A 140 -4.68 34.02 -8.04
CA ILE A 140 -4.84 32.98 -7.01
C ILE A 140 -6.00 32.04 -7.34
N ARG A 141 -7.15 32.57 -7.73
CA ARG A 141 -8.33 31.77 -8.13
C ARG A 141 -8.03 30.78 -9.27
N ASN A 142 -7.20 31.19 -10.21
CA ASN A 142 -6.82 30.37 -11.36
C ASN A 142 -5.65 29.40 -11.09
N HIS A 143 -5.03 29.50 -9.91
CA HIS A 143 -3.87 28.68 -9.49
C HIS A 143 -4.18 27.97 -8.17
N PRO A 144 -4.93 26.85 -8.21
CA PRO A 144 -5.36 26.12 -7.00
C PRO A 144 -4.21 25.52 -6.21
N GLU A 145 -2.99 25.48 -6.77
CA GLU A 145 -1.75 25.09 -6.12
C GLU A 145 -1.15 26.19 -5.22
N THR A 146 -1.78 27.35 -5.13
CA THR A 146 -1.30 28.44 -4.24
C THR A 146 -1.44 28.03 -2.78
N LEU A 147 -0.37 28.19 -2.00
CA LEU A 147 -0.37 27.84 -0.58
C LEU A 147 -1.36 28.70 0.22
N ALA A 148 -2.06 28.10 1.17
CA ALA A 148 -2.99 28.81 2.03
C ALA A 148 -2.33 29.95 2.82
N ALA A 149 -1.06 29.82 3.17
CA ALA A 149 -0.29 30.89 3.83
C ALA A 149 -0.15 32.13 2.92
N ASP A 150 0.11 31.93 1.62
CA ASP A 150 0.25 33.02 0.66
C ASP A 150 -1.09 33.71 0.41
N ILE A 151 -2.17 32.95 0.35
CA ILE A 151 -3.53 33.48 0.23
C ILE A 151 -3.87 34.36 1.44
N ARG A 152 -3.58 33.88 2.67
CA ARG A 152 -3.79 34.64 3.91
C ARG A 152 -2.95 35.90 3.95
N ALA A 153 -1.68 35.83 3.55
CA ALA A 153 -0.80 37.01 3.48
C ALA A 153 -1.35 38.03 2.47
N TYR A 154 -1.82 37.56 1.32
CA TYR A 154 -2.45 38.41 0.30
C TYR A 154 -3.70 39.11 0.84
N LEU A 155 -4.66 38.38 1.40
CA LEU A 155 -5.87 38.95 1.99
C LEU A 155 -5.58 39.94 3.11
N ALA A 156 -4.58 39.66 3.97
CA ALA A 156 -4.16 40.56 5.04
C ALA A 156 -3.55 41.85 4.48
N SER A 157 -2.83 41.83 3.36
CA SER A 157 -2.27 43.02 2.73
C SER A 157 -3.40 43.93 2.17
N LYS A 158 -4.44 43.35 1.59
CA LYS A 158 -5.59 44.09 1.06
C LYS A 158 -6.42 44.74 2.18
N ALA A 159 -6.62 44.02 3.31
CA ALA A 159 -7.30 44.58 4.48
C ALA A 159 -6.59 45.78 5.12
N LYS A 160 -5.26 45.85 5.02
CA LYS A 160 -4.46 46.99 5.53
C LYS A 160 -4.47 48.16 4.55
N GLY A 161 -4.43 47.94 3.26
CA GLY A 161 -4.46 48.99 2.22
C GLY A 161 -5.77 49.77 2.20
N GLY A 162 -6.91 49.13 2.43
CA GLY A 162 -8.23 49.77 2.47
C GLY A 162 -8.46 50.72 3.67
N LYS A 163 -7.65 50.63 4.73
CA LYS A 163 -7.74 51.54 5.88
C LYS A 163 -6.90 52.84 5.74
N SER A 164 -6.10 52.94 4.68
CA SER A 164 -5.22 54.12 4.47
C SER A 164 -5.85 55.22 3.65
N GLU A 165 -6.93 54.95 2.92
CA GLU A 165 -7.56 55.94 2.02
C GLU A 165 -8.72 56.72 2.67
N ASP A 166 -9.22 56.30 3.84
CA ASP A 166 -10.41 56.93 4.46
C ASP A 166 -10.05 58.01 5.51
N ASN A 167 -8.78 58.41 5.62
CA ASN A 167 -8.34 59.36 6.65
C ASN A 167 -7.81 60.70 6.07
N THR A 168 -8.01 60.99 4.76
CA THR A 168 -7.45 62.25 4.14
C THR A 168 -8.51 63.29 3.84
N ASP A 169 -9.81 63.04 4.07
CA ASP A 169 -10.90 64.00 3.72
C ASP A 169 -11.52 64.78 4.89
N GLN A 170 -10.87 64.83 6.08
CA GLN A 170 -11.38 65.64 7.20
C GLN A 170 -10.38 66.68 7.75
N ALA A 171 -9.66 67.31 6.88
CA ALA A 171 -8.84 68.45 7.29
C ALA A 171 -8.83 69.60 6.27
N GLU A 172 -10.00 70.09 5.87
CA GLU A 172 -10.15 71.46 5.34
C GLU A 172 -11.64 71.83 5.40
N GLY A 173 -12.00 72.60 6.43
CA GLY A 173 -13.29 73.24 6.58
C GLY A 173 -13.31 74.12 7.83
#